data_b51afc7411cf2605609fcf091e132f56
#
_entry.id   b51afc7411cf2605609fcf091e132f56
#
_cell.length_a   1.000
_cell.length_b   1.000
_cell.length_c   1.000
_cell.angle_alpha   90.00
_cell.angle_beta   90.00
_cell.angle_gamma   90.00
#
_symmetry.space_group_name_H-M   'P 1'
#
loop_
_entity.id
_entity.type
_entity.pdbx_description
1 polymer ?
#
loop_
_entity_poly.entity_id
_entity_poly.type
_entity_poly.pdbx_seq_one_letter_code
_entity_poly.pdbx_strand_id
1 'polypeptide(L)'
;MALLVGSTPGVSRKNFWINGEPYWKGIQLDEVAFPVMLAWRLHEADALQDFDPYPMVQQAAGYLMRHGPATPQERWEENSGYSPSTLASNIAALTCAACFARERGDVQSAEFVQQYADFLESHMESWTVTTEGTLFPDIRRHFIRIHPVATDNAYPDENPNNGTLLIRNRAPGQVAEFAAKDIVDAGFLELVRYGIRKAGDPLIEDSLRVVDSVLKVDTPCGPCWRRYNHDSYGQRADGGPFTGWGKGRAWPLVTGERGHYELAAGRDATPYLRALEGFASCSGLLPEQFWDESDRADLHLYFGKPTGSATPLLWAHAEYIKLLRSVTEGNVFDTIPAVADRYLHGRNHVSLEIWKANRRVRAAQSGTTLRIQVNAPFRLHWTVDEWQVVNDTASTATAFDIHFVDIALAASQKAPIRFTFFWLHEKRWEGTDYTVNIEHKSSYDSTKPNSSSSGRGHLPLVSEIRPPAVAMH
;
A
#
# COMPACT_ATOMS: atom_id res chain seq x y z
N MET A 1 24.30 -9.52 9.01
CA MET A 1 23.55 -8.34 8.55
C MET A 1 23.20 -7.52 9.79
N ALA A 2 24.02 -6.51 10.14
CA ALA A 2 23.65 -5.60 11.23
C ALA A 2 22.53 -4.70 10.70
N LEU A 3 21.29 -4.99 11.01
CA LEU A 3 20.18 -4.03 10.91
C LEU A 3 20.51 -2.92 11.92
N LEU A 4 21.00 -1.80 11.42
CA LEU A 4 21.22 -0.60 12.23
C LEU A 4 19.84 -0.08 12.63
N VAL A 5 19.37 -0.56 13.77
CA VAL A 5 18.15 -0.05 14.41
C VAL A 5 18.47 1.38 14.82
N GLY A 6 17.76 2.35 14.25
CA GLY A 6 17.87 3.75 14.65
C GLY A 6 17.51 3.94 16.13
N SER A 7 17.67 5.14 16.66
CA SER A 7 17.37 5.47 18.07
C SER A 7 15.90 5.23 18.48
N THR A 8 15.01 4.96 17.55
CA THR A 8 13.61 4.62 17.79
C THR A 8 13.43 3.12 17.56
N PRO A 9 13.06 2.31 18.59
CA PRO A 9 12.84 0.88 18.44
C PRO A 9 11.80 0.56 17.35
N GLY A 10 12.11 -0.40 16.48
CA GLY A 10 11.24 -0.85 15.39
C GLY A 10 11.31 -0.03 14.12
N VAL A 11 12.17 0.99 14.03
CA VAL A 11 12.35 1.80 12.81
C VAL A 11 13.68 1.46 12.17
N SER A 12 13.66 1.04 10.90
CA SER A 12 14.84 1.02 10.04
C SER A 12 15.05 2.37 9.37
N ARG A 13 16.32 2.71 9.11
CA ARG A 13 16.71 3.90 8.36
C ARG A 13 17.29 3.46 7.03
N LYS A 14 16.91 4.10 5.94
CA LYS A 14 17.35 3.69 4.59
C LYS A 14 18.68 4.27 4.15
N ASN A 15 19.00 5.47 4.60
CA ASN A 15 20.19 6.20 4.17
C ASN A 15 21.14 6.40 5.33
N PHE A 16 22.39 5.99 5.14
CA PHE A 16 23.45 6.10 6.12
C PHE A 16 24.70 6.71 5.49
N TRP A 17 25.41 7.52 6.24
CA TRP A 17 26.78 7.87 5.92
C TRP A 17 27.67 6.62 5.99
N ILE A 18 28.83 6.67 5.35
CA ILE A 18 29.77 5.55 5.34
C ILE A 18 30.24 5.12 6.75
N ASN A 19 30.12 6.00 7.73
CA ASN A 19 30.39 5.73 9.14
C ASN A 19 29.21 5.05 9.87
N GLY A 20 28.10 4.77 9.17
CA GLY A 20 26.92 4.12 9.75
C GLY A 20 25.93 5.04 10.44
N GLU A 21 26.15 6.37 10.42
CA GLU A 21 25.18 7.32 10.97
C GLU A 21 24.02 7.55 10.00
N PRO A 22 22.74 7.51 10.49
CA PRO A 22 21.59 7.81 9.66
C PRO A 22 21.64 9.28 9.18
N TYR A 23 21.55 9.47 7.89
CA TYR A 23 21.51 10.82 7.32
C TYR A 23 20.10 11.28 6.97
N TRP A 24 19.18 10.38 6.62
CA TRP A 24 17.76 10.66 6.38
C TRP A 24 16.94 10.38 7.62
N LYS A 25 16.12 11.36 8.03
CA LYS A 25 15.30 11.26 9.25
C LYS A 25 13.82 11.02 8.99
N GLY A 26 13.38 11.06 7.73
CA GLY A 26 12.01 10.71 7.35
C GLY A 26 11.68 9.27 7.75
N ILE A 27 10.45 9.02 8.18
CA ILE A 27 9.95 7.69 8.51
C ILE A 27 8.92 7.31 7.46
N GLN A 28 9.09 6.11 6.91
CA GLN A 28 8.14 5.46 6.01
C GLN A 28 7.71 4.15 6.64
N LEU A 29 6.40 3.87 6.67
CA LEU A 29 5.92 2.63 7.28
C LEU A 29 6.24 1.40 6.41
N ASP A 30 6.37 1.56 5.09
CA ASP A 30 6.85 0.51 4.19
C ASP A 30 8.31 0.13 4.46
N GLU A 31 9.19 1.09 4.80
CA GLU A 31 10.56 0.79 5.22
C GLU A 31 10.63 -0.01 6.54
N VAL A 32 9.64 0.16 7.40
CA VAL A 32 9.50 -0.67 8.62
C VAL A 32 8.99 -2.07 8.26
N ALA A 33 8.14 -2.19 7.25
CA ALA A 33 7.52 -3.43 6.80
C ALA A 33 8.51 -4.34 6.04
N PHE A 34 9.32 -3.80 5.13
CA PHE A 34 10.20 -4.58 4.25
C PHE A 34 11.20 -5.51 4.99
N PRO A 35 11.85 -5.12 6.09
CA PRO A 35 12.71 -6.05 6.85
C PRO A 35 11.96 -7.28 7.39
N VAL A 36 10.69 -7.12 7.77
CA VAL A 36 9.86 -8.24 8.24
C VAL A 36 9.56 -9.20 7.10
N MET A 37 9.17 -8.68 5.94
CA MET A 37 8.93 -9.47 4.74
C MET A 37 10.20 -10.18 4.26
N LEU A 38 11.35 -9.48 4.29
CA LEU A 38 12.65 -10.08 3.95
C LEU A 38 13.01 -11.21 4.91
N ALA A 39 12.84 -10.98 6.22
CA ALA A 39 13.11 -12.02 7.22
C ALA A 39 12.25 -13.26 6.97
N TRP A 40 10.96 -13.08 6.65
CA TRP A 40 10.08 -14.20 6.32
C TRP A 40 10.54 -14.95 5.06
N ARG A 41 10.90 -14.23 3.99
CA ARG A 41 11.42 -14.86 2.76
C ARG A 41 12.73 -15.62 2.97
N LEU A 42 13.63 -15.08 3.80
CA LEU A 42 14.86 -15.77 4.19
C LEU A 42 14.57 -17.00 5.05
N HIS A 43 13.57 -16.93 5.93
CA HIS A 43 13.11 -18.06 6.73
C HIS A 43 12.55 -19.19 5.85
N GLU A 44 11.62 -18.88 4.93
CA GLU A 44 11.08 -19.84 3.96
C GLU A 44 12.17 -20.51 3.09
N ALA A 45 13.27 -19.79 2.82
CA ALA A 45 14.40 -20.29 2.06
C ALA A 45 15.49 -20.98 2.90
N ASP A 46 15.27 -21.19 4.20
CA ASP A 46 16.27 -21.72 5.16
C ASP A 46 17.62 -20.94 5.12
N ALA A 47 17.54 -19.62 4.92
CA ALA A 47 18.69 -18.75 4.71
C ALA A 47 19.01 -17.84 5.91
N LEU A 48 18.29 -17.96 7.03
CA LEU A 48 18.54 -17.17 8.24
C LEU A 48 19.77 -17.66 9.03
N GLN A 49 20.19 -18.92 8.85
CA GLN A 49 21.25 -19.57 9.64
C GLN A 49 21.00 -19.43 11.16
N ASP A 50 21.97 -18.92 11.90
CA ASP A 50 21.87 -18.71 13.36
C ASP A 50 21.19 -17.37 13.74
N PHE A 51 20.69 -16.60 12.78
CA PHE A 51 20.05 -15.32 13.06
C PHE A 51 18.59 -15.51 13.46
N ASP A 52 18.22 -15.08 14.69
CA ASP A 52 16.83 -15.00 15.13
C ASP A 52 16.23 -13.63 14.74
N PRO A 53 15.33 -13.56 13.74
CA PRO A 53 14.72 -12.30 13.32
C PRO A 53 13.59 -11.83 14.26
N TYR A 54 13.06 -12.69 15.12
CA TYR A 54 11.81 -12.43 15.85
C TYR A 54 11.83 -11.18 16.73
N PRO A 55 12.90 -10.83 17.47
CA PRO A 55 12.95 -9.58 18.21
C PRO A 55 12.77 -8.34 17.33
N MET A 56 13.37 -8.34 16.13
CA MET A 56 13.20 -7.26 15.14
C MET A 56 11.77 -7.27 14.59
N VAL A 57 11.24 -8.44 14.23
CA VAL A 57 9.87 -8.60 13.72
C VAL A 57 8.85 -8.08 14.72
N GLN A 58 8.99 -8.43 16.00
CA GLN A 58 8.10 -7.97 17.06
C GLN A 58 8.14 -6.45 17.23
N GLN A 59 9.33 -5.84 17.23
CA GLN A 59 9.49 -4.38 17.33
C GLN A 59 8.88 -3.67 16.12
N ALA A 60 9.12 -4.15 14.90
CA ALA A 60 8.60 -3.58 13.68
C ALA A 60 7.07 -3.69 13.63
N ALA A 61 6.50 -4.86 13.91
CA ALA A 61 5.05 -5.05 13.98
C ALA A 61 4.40 -4.13 15.01
N GLY A 62 5.00 -4.04 16.21
CA GLY A 62 4.57 -3.11 17.25
C GLY A 62 4.59 -1.65 16.78
N TYR A 63 5.65 -1.24 16.07
CA TYR A 63 5.75 0.10 15.51
C TYR A 63 4.63 0.38 14.49
N LEU A 64 4.43 -0.51 13.51
CA LEU A 64 3.37 -0.39 12.51
C LEU A 64 1.98 -0.25 13.15
N MET A 65 1.68 -1.05 14.17
CA MET A 65 0.38 -1.03 14.86
C MET A 65 0.20 0.21 15.74
N ARG A 66 1.25 0.74 16.34
CA ARG A 66 1.17 1.96 17.18
C ARG A 66 1.06 3.22 16.34
N HIS A 67 1.86 3.35 15.28
CA HIS A 67 2.01 4.60 14.51
C HIS A 67 1.18 4.65 13.23
N GLY A 68 0.84 3.50 12.62
CA GLY A 68 -0.09 3.46 11.49
C GLY A 68 -1.55 3.79 11.89
N PRO A 69 -2.48 3.78 10.93
CA PRO A 69 -2.32 3.36 9.54
C PRO A 69 -1.74 4.42 8.58
N ALA A 70 -1.84 5.73 8.92
CA ALA A 70 -1.26 6.78 8.08
C ALA A 70 0.28 6.77 8.17
N THR A 71 0.95 6.83 7.03
CA THR A 71 2.41 6.94 6.95
C THR A 71 2.85 8.41 7.01
N PRO A 72 3.96 8.75 7.72
CA PRO A 72 4.51 10.10 7.66
C PRO A 72 5.02 10.49 6.26
N GLN A 73 5.54 9.54 5.50
CA GLN A 73 5.91 9.66 4.09
C GLN A 73 5.56 8.35 3.38
N GLU A 74 5.08 8.46 2.15
CA GLU A 74 4.86 7.31 1.27
C GLU A 74 6.14 7.01 0.45
N ARG A 75 6.09 5.97 -0.39
CA ARG A 75 7.22 5.45 -1.19
C ARG A 75 8.02 6.50 -1.99
N TRP A 76 7.43 7.66 -2.29
CA TRP A 76 8.09 8.77 -2.99
C TRP A 76 8.68 9.83 -2.05
N GLU A 77 8.60 9.64 -0.73
CA GLU A 77 9.20 10.48 0.32
C GLU A 77 8.61 11.89 0.43
N GLU A 78 7.38 12.09 -0.03
CA GLU A 78 6.83 13.42 -0.17
C GLU A 78 5.65 13.74 0.75
N ASN A 79 4.66 12.86 0.81
CA ASN A 79 3.39 13.15 1.45
C ASN A 79 3.06 12.18 2.58
N SER A 80 2.34 12.68 3.58
CA SER A 80 1.76 11.90 4.68
C SER A 80 0.34 11.48 4.33
N GLY A 81 -0.07 10.27 4.71
CA GLY A 81 -1.45 9.81 4.56
C GLY A 81 -1.62 8.30 4.40
N TYR A 82 -2.76 7.91 3.82
CA TYR A 82 -3.06 6.52 3.47
C TYR A 82 -2.64 6.26 2.03
N SER A 83 -1.58 5.49 1.85
CA SER A 83 -1.05 5.10 0.55
C SER A 83 -1.33 3.62 0.28
N PRO A 84 -1.88 3.23 -0.88
CA PRO A 84 -2.17 1.82 -1.18
C PRO A 84 -0.90 0.96 -1.17
N SER A 85 0.26 1.46 -1.61
CA SER A 85 1.52 0.71 -1.57
C SER A 85 2.01 0.50 -0.14
N THR A 86 2.02 1.54 0.70
CA THR A 86 2.43 1.42 2.10
C THR A 86 1.50 0.52 2.90
N LEU A 87 0.18 0.61 2.66
CA LEU A 87 -0.77 -0.30 3.30
C LEU A 87 -0.58 -1.75 2.85
N ALA A 88 -0.30 -1.98 1.55
CA ALA A 88 -0.03 -3.33 1.03
C ALA A 88 1.20 -3.96 1.70
N SER A 89 2.31 -3.24 1.81
CA SER A 89 3.51 -3.71 2.48
C SER A 89 3.28 -3.95 3.98
N ASN A 90 2.51 -3.08 4.65
CA ASN A 90 2.17 -3.25 6.07
C ASN A 90 1.29 -4.49 6.31
N ILE A 91 0.27 -4.74 5.49
CA ILE A 91 -0.57 -5.94 5.57
C ILE A 91 0.28 -7.20 5.39
N ALA A 92 1.14 -7.21 4.38
CA ALA A 92 2.03 -8.33 4.10
C ALA A 92 3.00 -8.59 5.26
N ALA A 93 3.66 -7.55 5.76
CA ALA A 93 4.60 -7.67 6.89
C ALA A 93 3.93 -8.13 8.18
N LEU A 94 2.74 -7.59 8.51
CA LEU A 94 2.00 -8.02 9.70
C LEU A 94 1.53 -9.48 9.58
N THR A 95 1.13 -9.92 8.39
CA THR A 95 0.80 -11.33 8.15
C THR A 95 2.03 -12.23 8.36
N CYS A 96 3.21 -11.85 7.85
CA CYS A 96 4.47 -12.55 8.12
C CYS A 96 4.81 -12.56 9.63
N ALA A 97 4.63 -11.43 10.31
CA ALA A 97 4.87 -11.34 11.74
C ALA A 97 3.94 -12.28 12.55
N ALA A 98 2.67 -12.38 12.14
CA ALA A 98 1.73 -13.32 12.74
C ALA A 98 2.14 -14.78 12.49
N CYS A 99 2.73 -15.11 11.33
CA CYS A 99 3.28 -16.43 11.06
C CYS A 99 4.47 -16.75 11.99
N PHE A 100 5.43 -15.85 12.13
CA PHE A 100 6.54 -16.00 13.08
C PHE A 100 6.08 -16.22 14.51
N ALA A 101 5.06 -15.48 14.96
CA ALA A 101 4.50 -15.66 16.31
C ALA A 101 3.84 -17.04 16.48
N ARG A 102 3.09 -17.53 15.47
CA ARG A 102 2.46 -18.87 15.50
C ARG A 102 3.49 -19.99 15.60
N GLU A 103 4.57 -19.92 14.80
CA GLU A 103 5.64 -20.92 14.83
C GLU A 103 6.34 -20.99 16.18
N ARG A 104 6.34 -19.91 16.95
CA ARG A 104 6.85 -19.85 18.31
C ARG A 104 5.84 -20.25 19.39
N GLY A 105 4.62 -20.61 19.00
CA GLY A 105 3.54 -20.95 19.93
C GLY A 105 2.89 -19.74 20.61
N ASP A 106 3.25 -18.50 20.23
CA ASP A 106 2.62 -17.28 20.74
C ASP A 106 1.35 -16.96 19.93
N VAL A 107 0.32 -17.76 20.18
CA VAL A 107 -0.97 -17.66 19.47
C VAL A 107 -1.66 -16.34 19.75
N GLN A 108 -1.56 -15.80 20.96
CA GLN A 108 -2.20 -14.53 21.33
C GLN A 108 -1.63 -13.35 20.53
N SER A 109 -0.31 -13.24 20.46
CA SER A 109 0.35 -12.23 19.63
C SER A 109 0.03 -12.41 18.15
N ALA A 110 0.03 -13.66 17.66
CA ALA A 110 -0.29 -13.95 16.26
C ALA A 110 -1.70 -13.50 15.88
N GLU A 111 -2.69 -13.78 16.71
CA GLU A 111 -4.08 -13.36 16.50
C GLU A 111 -4.23 -11.84 16.53
N PHE A 112 -3.61 -11.18 17.50
CA PHE A 112 -3.67 -9.72 17.64
C PHE A 112 -3.09 -9.00 16.41
N VAL A 113 -1.89 -9.42 15.98
CA VAL A 113 -1.22 -8.86 14.79
C VAL A 113 -2.03 -9.11 13.51
N GLN A 114 -2.56 -10.35 13.38
CA GLN A 114 -3.36 -10.72 12.21
C GLN A 114 -4.67 -9.93 12.14
N GLN A 115 -5.33 -9.68 13.26
CA GLN A 115 -6.54 -8.85 13.32
C GLN A 115 -6.24 -7.40 12.87
N TYR A 116 -5.06 -6.88 13.22
CA TYR A 116 -4.67 -5.55 12.75
C TYR A 116 -4.38 -5.53 11.25
N ALA A 117 -3.76 -6.58 10.69
CA ALA A 117 -3.58 -6.72 9.24
C ALA A 117 -4.93 -6.77 8.50
N ASP A 118 -5.91 -7.52 9.04
CA ASP A 118 -7.27 -7.61 8.49
C ASP A 118 -8.01 -6.27 8.58
N PHE A 119 -7.80 -5.53 9.67
CA PHE A 119 -8.34 -4.18 9.81
C PHE A 119 -7.79 -3.26 8.70
N LEU A 120 -6.49 -3.27 8.43
CA LEU A 120 -5.91 -2.48 7.32
C LEU A 120 -6.49 -2.90 5.96
N GLU A 121 -6.60 -4.22 5.73
CA GLU A 121 -7.12 -4.78 4.48
C GLU A 121 -8.58 -4.38 4.25
N SER A 122 -9.41 -4.42 5.29
CA SER A 122 -10.84 -4.08 5.21
C SER A 122 -11.10 -2.60 4.90
N HIS A 123 -10.15 -1.72 5.20
CA HIS A 123 -10.24 -0.28 4.95
C HIS A 123 -9.50 0.18 3.68
N MET A 124 -8.82 -0.73 2.98
CA MET A 124 -7.98 -0.41 1.83
C MET A 124 -8.70 0.50 0.82
N GLU A 125 -9.85 0.04 0.32
CA GLU A 125 -10.59 0.78 -0.70
C GLU A 125 -11.25 2.04 -0.15
N SER A 126 -11.76 2.02 1.08
CA SER A 126 -12.41 3.18 1.70
C SER A 126 -11.43 4.34 1.95
N TRP A 127 -10.16 4.06 2.13
CA TRP A 127 -9.12 5.08 2.35
C TRP A 127 -8.39 5.52 1.09
N THR A 128 -8.33 4.68 0.04
CA THR A 128 -7.41 4.90 -1.08
C THR A 128 -8.06 4.84 -2.46
N VAL A 129 -9.38 4.67 -2.53
CA VAL A 129 -10.11 4.61 -3.80
C VAL A 129 -11.09 5.76 -3.89
N THR A 130 -10.87 6.65 -4.85
CA THR A 130 -11.85 7.69 -5.20
C THR A 130 -13.04 7.11 -5.94
N THR A 131 -14.20 7.73 -5.80
CA THR A 131 -15.41 7.50 -6.62
C THR A 131 -15.75 8.71 -7.50
N GLU A 132 -14.91 9.75 -7.45
CA GLU A 132 -15.14 11.03 -8.10
C GLU A 132 -13.95 11.45 -8.98
N GLY A 133 -13.12 10.51 -9.42
CA GLY A 133 -11.99 10.79 -10.30
C GLY A 133 -12.39 11.48 -11.61
N THR A 134 -11.51 12.33 -12.13
CA THR A 134 -11.77 13.11 -13.36
C THR A 134 -10.76 12.88 -14.49
N LEU A 135 -9.73 12.06 -14.24
CA LEU A 135 -8.63 11.84 -15.19
C LEU A 135 -9.04 11.02 -16.43
N PHE A 136 -10.07 10.20 -16.32
CA PHE A 136 -10.53 9.34 -17.41
C PHE A 136 -12.06 9.46 -17.55
N PRO A 137 -12.61 9.69 -18.76
CA PRO A 137 -14.03 10.02 -18.95
C PRO A 137 -15.00 9.01 -18.33
N ASP A 138 -14.73 7.70 -18.49
CA ASP A 138 -15.63 6.63 -18.12
C ASP A 138 -15.24 5.92 -16.82
N ILE A 139 -14.15 6.33 -16.15
CA ILE A 139 -13.65 5.72 -14.92
C ILE A 139 -13.59 6.77 -13.82
N ARG A 140 -14.61 6.73 -12.96
CA ARG A 140 -14.68 7.60 -11.77
C ARG A 140 -14.10 6.95 -10.54
N ARG A 141 -14.09 5.61 -10.50
CA ARG A 141 -13.64 4.82 -9.36
C ARG A 141 -12.30 4.19 -9.66
N HIS A 142 -11.26 4.64 -8.96
CA HIS A 142 -9.89 4.13 -9.12
C HIS A 142 -9.05 4.40 -7.87
N PHE A 143 -7.94 3.69 -7.72
CA PHE A 143 -6.94 3.99 -6.69
C PHE A 143 -6.29 5.35 -6.94
N ILE A 144 -6.05 6.09 -5.85
CA ILE A 144 -5.28 7.33 -5.84
C ILE A 144 -3.87 7.07 -5.29
N ARG A 145 -2.92 7.95 -5.57
CA ARG A 145 -1.54 7.84 -5.06
C ARG A 145 -1.51 7.78 -3.53
N ILE A 146 -2.17 8.70 -2.88
CA ILE A 146 -2.26 8.80 -1.43
C ILE A 146 -3.45 9.68 -1.04
N HIS A 147 -4.20 9.27 -0.04
CA HIS A 147 -5.16 10.13 0.63
C HIS A 147 -4.44 10.90 1.74
N PRO A 148 -4.38 12.27 1.66
CA PRO A 148 -3.58 13.07 2.58
C PRO A 148 -4.19 13.10 3.97
N VAL A 149 -3.45 12.58 4.94
CA VAL A 149 -3.78 12.60 6.37
C VAL A 149 -2.51 12.92 7.15
N ALA A 150 -2.57 13.92 8.01
CA ALA A 150 -1.49 14.19 8.95
C ALA A 150 -1.49 13.14 10.07
N THR A 151 -0.31 12.57 10.37
CA THR A 151 -0.17 11.48 11.34
C THR A 151 -0.46 11.87 12.79
N ASP A 152 -0.45 13.17 13.09
CA ASP A 152 -0.82 13.76 14.37
C ASP A 152 -2.29 14.23 14.45
N ASN A 153 -3.04 14.12 13.35
CA ASN A 153 -4.44 14.45 13.31
C ASN A 153 -5.28 13.34 13.98
N ALA A 154 -5.80 13.64 15.17
CA ALA A 154 -6.62 12.70 15.92
C ALA A 154 -7.97 12.38 15.26
N TYR A 155 -8.47 13.24 14.37
CA TYR A 155 -9.76 13.11 13.69
C TYR A 155 -9.58 13.26 12.17
N PRO A 156 -8.92 12.31 11.51
CA PRO A 156 -8.67 12.39 10.08
C PRO A 156 -10.00 12.40 9.31
N ASP A 157 -10.02 13.15 8.21
CA ASP A 157 -11.02 12.93 7.16
C ASP A 157 -10.57 11.69 6.38
N GLU A 158 -11.36 10.65 6.38
CA GLU A 158 -11.03 9.38 5.73
C GLU A 158 -11.75 9.20 4.37
N ASN A 159 -12.35 10.26 3.84
CA ASN A 159 -12.98 10.24 2.52
C ASN A 159 -11.97 10.55 1.42
N PRO A 160 -11.57 9.57 0.58
CA PRO A 160 -10.54 9.75 -0.46
C PRO A 160 -10.97 10.70 -1.60
N ASN A 161 -12.24 11.12 -1.64
CA ASN A 161 -12.69 12.17 -2.57
C ASN A 161 -12.29 13.57 -2.11
N ASN A 162 -11.92 13.73 -0.85
CA ASN A 162 -11.54 14.99 -0.24
C ASN A 162 -10.01 15.19 -0.23
N GLY A 163 -9.62 16.38 0.14
CA GLY A 163 -8.22 16.74 0.37
C GLY A 163 -7.47 17.20 -0.88
N THR A 164 -6.34 17.85 -0.63
CA THR A 164 -5.40 18.33 -1.63
C THR A 164 -4.00 17.81 -1.33
N LEU A 165 -3.23 17.56 -2.38
CA LEU A 165 -1.82 17.19 -2.29
C LEU A 165 -0.97 18.35 -2.76
N LEU A 166 0.02 18.71 -1.94
CA LEU A 166 1.10 19.57 -2.34
C LEU A 166 2.12 18.74 -3.14
N ILE A 167 2.26 19.04 -4.41
CA ILE A 167 3.31 18.46 -5.27
C ILE A 167 4.57 19.28 -5.07
N ARG A 168 5.59 18.61 -4.58
CA ARG A 168 6.92 19.22 -4.34
C ARG A 168 7.64 19.47 -5.66
N ASN A 169 8.71 20.25 -5.58
CA ASN A 169 9.63 20.50 -6.71
C ASN A 169 8.96 21.19 -7.93
N ARG A 170 7.85 21.92 -7.72
CA ARG A 170 7.25 22.76 -8.75
C ARG A 170 8.09 24.01 -8.97
N ALA A 171 8.16 24.46 -10.23
CA ALA A 171 8.85 25.70 -10.52
C ALA A 171 8.18 26.89 -9.81
N PRO A 172 8.94 27.91 -9.39
CA PRO A 172 8.38 29.10 -8.74
C PRO A 172 7.23 29.71 -9.56
N GLY A 173 6.10 30.00 -8.90
CA GLY A 173 4.90 30.56 -9.51
C GLY A 173 3.98 29.56 -10.21
N GLN A 174 4.33 28.30 -10.30
CA GLN A 174 3.43 27.26 -10.81
C GLN A 174 2.45 26.75 -9.72
N VAL A 175 1.28 26.30 -10.18
CA VAL A 175 0.32 25.60 -9.29
C VAL A 175 1.00 24.37 -8.68
N ALA A 176 0.94 24.26 -7.37
CA ALA A 176 1.55 23.17 -6.62
C ALA A 176 0.54 22.30 -5.87
N GLU A 177 -0.69 22.77 -5.65
CA GLU A 177 -1.74 22.04 -4.95
C GLU A 177 -2.76 21.50 -5.94
N PHE A 178 -3.09 20.22 -5.79
CA PHE A 178 -4.02 19.49 -6.66
C PHE A 178 -4.98 18.65 -5.82
N ALA A 179 -6.20 18.41 -6.33
CA ALA A 179 -7.13 17.49 -5.69
C ALA A 179 -6.51 16.08 -5.59
N ALA A 180 -6.45 15.53 -4.39
CA ALA A 180 -5.82 14.22 -4.14
C ALA A 180 -6.45 13.10 -4.97
N LYS A 181 -7.76 13.16 -5.19
CA LYS A 181 -8.54 12.21 -5.99
C LYS A 181 -8.10 12.10 -7.45
N ASP A 182 -7.37 13.09 -7.95
CA ASP A 182 -6.87 13.14 -9.32
C ASP A 182 -5.33 13.04 -9.39
N ILE A 183 -4.68 12.59 -8.31
CA ILE A 183 -3.25 12.25 -8.31
C ILE A 183 -3.10 10.74 -8.21
N VAL A 184 -2.53 10.13 -9.24
CA VAL A 184 -2.40 8.66 -9.37
C VAL A 184 -0.95 8.25 -9.56
N ASP A 185 -0.63 7.05 -9.08
CA ASP A 185 0.60 6.31 -9.35
C ASP A 185 0.30 4.82 -9.52
N ALA A 186 1.33 4.00 -9.70
CA ALA A 186 1.20 2.55 -9.84
C ALA A 186 1.32 1.79 -8.50
N GLY A 187 1.36 2.48 -7.36
CA GLY A 187 1.65 1.86 -6.06
C GLY A 187 0.64 0.79 -5.62
N PHE A 188 -0.62 0.87 -6.06
CA PHE A 188 -1.64 -0.14 -5.78
C PHE A 188 -1.32 -1.53 -6.39
N LEU A 189 -0.39 -1.64 -7.33
CA LEU A 189 0.04 -2.92 -7.90
C LEU A 189 0.70 -3.83 -6.86
N GLU A 190 1.23 -3.28 -5.78
CA GLU A 190 1.76 -4.04 -4.66
C GLU A 190 0.71 -4.92 -3.97
N LEU A 191 -0.57 -4.53 -4.03
CA LEU A 191 -1.68 -5.37 -3.57
C LEU A 191 -1.74 -6.72 -4.30
N VAL A 192 -1.49 -6.70 -5.61
CA VAL A 192 -1.43 -7.92 -6.43
C VAL A 192 -0.10 -8.63 -6.20
N ARG A 193 0.99 -7.89 -6.17
CA ARG A 193 2.34 -8.41 -6.04
C ARG A 193 2.53 -9.27 -4.78
N TYR A 194 1.98 -8.83 -3.64
CA TYR A 194 2.09 -9.55 -2.37
C TYR A 194 0.99 -10.59 -2.15
N GLY A 195 -0.04 -10.64 -2.98
CA GLY A 195 -1.13 -11.61 -2.88
C GLY A 195 -2.33 -11.13 -2.04
N ILE A 196 -2.56 -9.81 -1.92
CA ILE A 196 -3.71 -9.23 -1.20
C ILE A 196 -4.92 -9.10 -2.13
N ARG A 197 -4.71 -8.76 -3.40
CA ARG A 197 -5.75 -8.66 -4.43
C ARG A 197 -5.40 -9.53 -5.63
N LYS A 198 -6.44 -10.00 -6.31
CA LYS A 198 -6.26 -10.82 -7.50
C LYS A 198 -5.92 -9.95 -8.71
N ALA A 199 -4.99 -10.41 -9.54
CA ALA A 199 -4.79 -9.84 -10.86
C ALA A 199 -6.08 -9.99 -11.70
N GLY A 200 -6.39 -8.98 -12.51
CA GLY A 200 -7.65 -8.93 -13.28
C GLY A 200 -8.87 -8.51 -12.46
N ASP A 201 -8.70 -8.09 -11.19
CA ASP A 201 -9.77 -7.42 -10.45
C ASP A 201 -10.22 -6.16 -11.19
N PRO A 202 -11.53 -5.92 -11.40
CA PRO A 202 -12.03 -4.78 -12.17
C PRO A 202 -11.52 -3.42 -11.67
N LEU A 203 -11.38 -3.24 -10.35
CA LEU A 203 -10.87 -1.99 -9.79
C LEU A 203 -9.39 -1.79 -10.11
N ILE A 204 -8.59 -2.87 -10.06
CA ILE A 204 -7.17 -2.84 -10.44
C ILE A 204 -7.05 -2.50 -11.94
N GLU A 205 -7.79 -3.18 -12.81
CA GLU A 205 -7.75 -2.95 -14.27
C GLU A 205 -8.23 -1.53 -14.64
N ASP A 206 -9.28 -1.03 -13.99
CA ASP A 206 -9.74 0.35 -14.19
C ASP A 206 -8.69 1.37 -13.74
N SER A 207 -8.06 1.14 -12.59
CA SER A 207 -6.98 2.00 -12.09
C SER A 207 -5.77 1.98 -13.01
N LEU A 208 -5.41 0.82 -13.59
CA LEU A 208 -4.36 0.71 -14.60
C LEU A 208 -4.68 1.53 -15.86
N ARG A 209 -5.94 1.50 -16.33
CA ARG A 209 -6.34 2.31 -17.50
C ARG A 209 -6.18 3.81 -17.22
N VAL A 210 -6.54 4.25 -16.00
CA VAL A 210 -6.32 5.64 -15.60
C VAL A 210 -4.83 5.97 -15.55
N VAL A 211 -4.01 5.15 -14.90
CA VAL A 211 -2.55 5.32 -14.81
C VAL A 211 -1.90 5.33 -16.19
N ASP A 212 -2.25 4.40 -17.06
CA ASP A 212 -1.71 4.32 -18.42
C ASP A 212 -2.04 5.56 -19.25
N SER A 213 -3.22 6.14 -19.04
CA SER A 213 -3.64 7.34 -19.80
C SER A 213 -2.82 8.60 -19.48
N VAL A 214 -2.27 8.71 -18.25
CA VAL A 214 -1.59 9.93 -17.79
C VAL A 214 -0.10 9.77 -17.50
N LEU A 215 0.38 8.56 -17.25
CA LEU A 215 1.77 8.32 -16.82
C LEU A 215 2.61 7.55 -17.84
N LYS A 216 1.99 6.76 -18.72
CA LYS A 216 2.70 5.89 -19.66
C LYS A 216 3.50 6.70 -20.69
N VAL A 217 4.69 6.25 -20.95
CA VAL A 217 5.59 6.76 -22.01
C VAL A 217 6.02 5.56 -22.85
N ASP A 218 5.63 5.55 -24.12
CA ASP A 218 6.11 4.54 -25.07
C ASP A 218 7.45 5.00 -25.65
N THR A 219 8.49 4.18 -25.47
CA THR A 219 9.86 4.46 -25.89
C THR A 219 10.35 3.44 -26.92
N PRO A 220 11.46 3.71 -27.64
CA PRO A 220 12.06 2.69 -28.52
C PRO A 220 12.49 1.41 -27.80
N CYS A 221 12.72 1.48 -26.47
CA CYS A 221 13.08 0.31 -25.66
C CYS A 221 11.86 -0.45 -25.14
N GLY A 222 10.68 0.15 -25.14
CA GLY A 222 9.43 -0.38 -24.61
C GLY A 222 8.70 0.59 -23.70
N PRO A 223 7.59 0.17 -23.05
CA PRO A 223 6.79 1.05 -22.21
C PRO A 223 7.49 1.36 -20.89
N CYS A 224 7.29 2.60 -20.42
CA CYS A 224 7.72 3.05 -19.10
C CYS A 224 6.68 4.03 -18.50
N TRP A 225 6.79 4.33 -17.22
CA TRP A 225 5.85 5.20 -16.54
C TRP A 225 6.57 6.24 -15.70
N ARG A 226 5.95 7.43 -15.57
CA ARG A 226 6.32 8.44 -14.58
C ARG A 226 5.85 8.01 -13.20
N ARG A 227 6.43 8.59 -12.14
CA ARG A 227 6.05 8.26 -10.75
C ARG A 227 4.56 8.53 -10.49
N TYR A 228 4.13 9.76 -10.78
CA TYR A 228 2.75 10.23 -10.64
C TYR A 228 2.53 11.46 -11.55
N ASN A 229 1.28 11.82 -11.79
CA ASN A 229 0.96 13.00 -12.59
C ASN A 229 1.26 14.31 -11.83
N HIS A 230 1.65 15.35 -12.57
CA HIS A 230 2.15 16.63 -12.08
C HIS A 230 3.51 16.56 -11.34
N ASP A 231 4.17 15.41 -11.29
CA ASP A 231 5.52 15.29 -10.75
C ASP A 231 6.47 16.32 -11.39
N SER A 232 7.32 16.90 -10.56
CA SER A 232 8.33 17.87 -10.98
C SER A 232 9.74 17.51 -10.53
N TYR A 233 9.94 16.28 -10.03
CA TYR A 233 11.25 15.77 -9.68
C TYR A 233 11.94 15.16 -10.90
N GLY A 234 13.03 15.77 -11.34
CA GLY A 234 13.83 15.28 -12.46
C GLY A 234 14.38 16.41 -13.30
N GLN A 235 15.14 16.04 -14.35
CA GLN A 235 15.76 16.98 -15.27
C GLN A 235 14.69 17.86 -15.96
N ARG A 236 14.98 19.17 -16.08
CA ARG A 236 14.05 20.15 -16.61
C ARG A 236 13.67 19.86 -18.07
N ALA A 237 12.53 20.38 -18.50
CA ALA A 237 12.03 20.21 -19.87
C ALA A 237 12.98 20.81 -20.94
N ASP A 238 13.70 21.86 -20.59
CA ASP A 238 14.72 22.48 -21.45
C ASP A 238 16.03 21.67 -21.54
N GLY A 239 16.13 20.55 -20.81
CA GLY A 239 17.33 19.73 -20.69
C GLY A 239 18.34 20.24 -19.64
N GLY A 240 18.02 21.34 -18.95
CA GLY A 240 18.85 21.82 -17.84
C GLY A 240 18.78 20.88 -16.62
N PRO A 241 19.75 20.95 -15.71
CA PRO A 241 19.78 20.09 -14.52
C PRO A 241 18.63 20.41 -13.58
N PHE A 242 18.25 19.42 -12.75
CA PHE A 242 17.36 19.62 -11.62
C PHE A 242 18.01 20.57 -10.60
N THR A 243 17.32 21.66 -10.26
CA THR A 243 17.78 22.68 -9.32
C THR A 243 16.74 22.94 -8.22
N GLY A 244 16.14 21.89 -7.66
CA GLY A 244 15.02 21.95 -6.73
C GLY A 244 13.66 21.95 -7.43
N TRP A 245 13.65 22.05 -8.77
CA TRP A 245 12.45 21.87 -9.61
C TRP A 245 12.84 21.36 -11.00
N GLY A 246 11.89 20.73 -11.69
CA GLY A 246 12.13 20.17 -13.01
C GLY A 246 10.84 19.63 -13.63
N LYS A 247 10.95 18.49 -14.30
CA LYS A 247 9.84 17.73 -14.87
C LYS A 247 9.94 16.29 -14.39
N GLY A 248 8.83 15.71 -13.95
CA GLY A 248 8.78 14.29 -13.61
C GLY A 248 9.13 13.44 -14.81
N ARG A 249 10.22 12.70 -14.71
CA ARG A 249 10.71 11.83 -15.77
C ARG A 249 10.22 10.40 -15.58
N ALA A 250 10.27 9.60 -16.63
CA ALA A 250 9.91 8.18 -16.55
C ALA A 250 11.00 7.37 -15.82
N TRP A 251 10.55 6.39 -15.03
CA TRP A 251 11.37 5.58 -14.15
C TRP A 251 11.39 4.11 -14.61
N PRO A 252 12.54 3.54 -14.97
CA PRO A 252 12.65 2.11 -15.30
C PRO A 252 12.06 1.17 -14.25
N LEU A 253 12.18 1.52 -12.99
CA LEU A 253 11.58 0.82 -11.84
C LEU A 253 10.09 0.47 -12.08
N VAL A 254 9.29 1.47 -12.50
CA VAL A 254 7.83 1.29 -12.68
C VAL A 254 7.51 0.33 -13.83
N THR A 255 8.41 0.23 -14.83
CA THR A 255 8.32 -0.80 -15.88
C THR A 255 8.43 -2.20 -15.29
N GLY A 256 9.32 -2.41 -14.34
CA GLY A 256 9.47 -3.69 -13.65
C GLY A 256 8.24 -4.05 -12.82
N GLU A 257 7.72 -3.09 -12.06
CA GLU A 257 6.48 -3.26 -11.28
C GLU A 257 5.29 -3.65 -12.17
N ARG A 258 5.15 -2.99 -13.32
CA ARG A 258 4.14 -3.35 -14.30
C ARG A 258 4.37 -4.75 -14.88
N GLY A 259 5.61 -5.13 -15.17
CA GLY A 259 5.95 -6.47 -15.63
C GLY A 259 5.52 -7.57 -14.67
N HIS A 260 5.70 -7.37 -13.36
CA HIS A 260 5.19 -8.30 -12.34
C HIS A 260 3.66 -8.43 -12.37
N TYR A 261 2.93 -7.32 -12.56
CA TYR A 261 1.48 -7.37 -12.69
C TYR A 261 1.05 -8.15 -13.94
N GLU A 262 1.69 -7.92 -15.09
CA GLU A 262 1.37 -8.64 -16.33
C GLU A 262 1.57 -10.15 -16.17
N LEU A 263 2.67 -10.54 -15.51
CA LEU A 263 2.92 -11.95 -15.19
C LEU A 263 1.83 -12.52 -14.25
N ALA A 264 1.46 -11.79 -13.18
CA ALA A 264 0.39 -12.19 -12.27
C ALA A 264 -0.96 -12.35 -12.98
N ALA A 265 -1.20 -11.56 -14.03
CA ALA A 265 -2.38 -11.63 -14.87
C ALA A 265 -2.31 -12.72 -15.97
N GLY A 266 -1.26 -13.54 -15.98
CA GLY A 266 -1.06 -14.58 -16.98
C GLY A 266 -0.69 -14.04 -18.37
N ARG A 267 -0.22 -12.80 -18.46
CA ARG A 267 0.23 -12.15 -19.69
C ARG A 267 1.76 -12.23 -19.83
N ASP A 268 2.28 -12.08 -21.04
CA ASP A 268 3.72 -12.10 -21.28
C ASP A 268 4.41 -10.87 -20.70
N ALA A 269 5.28 -11.08 -19.71
CA ALA A 269 6.08 -10.03 -19.07
C ALA A 269 7.45 -9.82 -19.74
N THR A 270 7.82 -10.62 -20.75
CA THR A 270 9.10 -10.51 -21.47
C THR A 270 9.34 -9.13 -22.09
N PRO A 271 8.33 -8.45 -22.69
CA PRO A 271 8.52 -7.09 -23.21
C PRO A 271 8.97 -6.07 -22.15
N TYR A 272 8.50 -6.20 -20.90
CA TYR A 272 8.88 -5.33 -19.79
C TYR A 272 10.31 -5.58 -19.31
N LEU A 273 10.71 -6.86 -19.26
CA LEU A 273 12.09 -7.25 -18.98
C LEU A 273 13.05 -6.68 -20.04
N ARG A 274 12.72 -6.83 -21.34
CA ARG A 274 13.51 -6.28 -22.45
C ARG A 274 13.55 -4.75 -22.43
N ALA A 275 12.47 -4.09 -22.03
CA ALA A 275 12.46 -2.64 -21.85
C ALA A 275 13.46 -2.21 -20.78
N LEU A 276 13.48 -2.87 -19.60
CA LEU A 276 14.46 -2.61 -18.55
C LEU A 276 15.90 -2.78 -19.06
N GLU A 277 16.20 -3.85 -19.78
CA GLU A 277 17.52 -4.06 -20.41
C GLU A 277 17.87 -2.91 -21.37
N GLY A 278 16.90 -2.45 -22.15
CA GLY A 278 17.07 -1.37 -23.12
C GLY A 278 17.32 0.01 -22.49
N PHE A 279 16.83 0.24 -21.26
CA PHE A 279 17.06 1.49 -20.51
C PHE A 279 18.44 1.56 -19.86
N ALA A 280 19.13 0.43 -19.75
CA ALA A 280 20.46 0.41 -19.16
C ALA A 280 21.46 1.26 -19.96
N SER A 281 22.44 1.80 -19.25
CA SER A 281 23.60 2.45 -19.86
C SER A 281 24.45 1.47 -20.66
N CYS A 282 25.44 1.96 -21.40
CA CYS A 282 26.40 1.10 -22.10
C CYS A 282 27.22 0.18 -21.15
N SER A 283 27.27 0.51 -19.86
CA SER A 283 27.90 -0.32 -18.82
C SER A 283 26.92 -1.27 -18.14
N GLY A 284 25.68 -1.39 -18.61
CA GLY A 284 24.65 -2.26 -18.02
C GLY A 284 24.02 -1.71 -16.75
N LEU A 285 24.18 -0.42 -16.44
CA LEU A 285 23.64 0.20 -15.22
C LEU A 285 22.28 0.82 -15.49
N LEU A 286 21.30 0.49 -14.65
CA LEU A 286 19.95 1.05 -14.70
C LEU A 286 19.91 2.41 -14.02
N PRO A 287 19.38 3.45 -14.70
CA PRO A 287 19.25 4.77 -14.11
C PRO A 287 18.00 4.86 -13.22
N GLU A 288 17.95 5.88 -12.41
CA GLU A 288 16.74 6.32 -11.73
C GLU A 288 15.71 6.81 -12.76
N GLN A 289 16.14 7.68 -13.68
CA GLN A 289 15.28 8.29 -14.69
C GLN A 289 15.95 8.29 -16.05
N PHE A 290 15.13 8.26 -17.09
CA PHE A 290 15.61 8.47 -18.45
C PHE A 290 14.94 9.69 -19.08
N TRP A 291 15.58 10.19 -20.19
CA TRP A 291 15.05 11.27 -20.96
C TRP A 291 13.81 10.80 -21.76
N ASP A 292 12.67 11.41 -21.50
CA ASP A 292 11.35 11.02 -22.04
C ASP A 292 10.77 12.07 -23.02
N GLU A 293 11.66 12.84 -23.67
CA GLU A 293 11.33 13.83 -24.71
C GLU A 293 12.25 13.67 -25.92
N SER A 294 12.02 14.51 -26.94
CA SER A 294 12.82 14.52 -28.16
C SER A 294 14.31 14.72 -27.88
N ASP A 295 15.15 14.12 -28.70
CA ASP A 295 16.59 14.18 -28.57
C ASP A 295 17.13 15.62 -28.47
N ARG A 296 18.07 15.83 -27.57
CA ARG A 296 18.85 17.05 -27.39
C ARG A 296 20.33 16.70 -27.51
N ALA A 297 20.78 16.52 -28.76
CA ALA A 297 22.16 16.13 -29.05
C ALA A 297 23.18 17.14 -28.50
N ASP A 298 22.81 18.43 -28.44
CA ASP A 298 23.59 19.50 -27.83
C ASP A 298 23.83 19.35 -26.32
N LEU A 299 22.97 18.57 -25.66
CA LEU A 299 23.04 18.26 -24.21
C LEU A 299 23.33 16.76 -23.95
N HIS A 300 23.59 15.96 -24.97
CA HIS A 300 23.73 14.51 -24.88
C HIS A 300 22.52 13.78 -24.26
N LEU A 301 21.30 14.33 -24.44
CA LEU A 301 20.07 13.73 -23.99
C LEU A 301 19.36 13.05 -25.16
N TYR A 302 19.12 11.76 -25.03
CA TYR A 302 18.50 10.95 -26.07
C TYR A 302 17.29 10.21 -25.52
N PHE A 303 16.20 10.15 -26.27
CA PHE A 303 14.95 9.53 -25.87
C PHE A 303 15.17 8.06 -25.45
N GLY A 304 14.73 7.71 -24.24
CA GLY A 304 14.90 6.38 -23.66
C GLY A 304 16.31 6.10 -23.09
N LYS A 305 17.20 7.11 -22.99
CA LYS A 305 18.53 6.97 -22.40
C LYS A 305 18.65 7.71 -21.08
N PRO A 306 19.58 7.29 -20.18
CA PRO A 306 19.74 7.91 -18.87
C PRO A 306 19.86 9.44 -18.92
N THR A 307 19.26 10.10 -17.95
CA THR A 307 19.46 11.53 -17.68
C THR A 307 20.68 11.72 -16.76
N GLY A 308 20.85 12.93 -16.17
CA GLY A 308 21.81 13.18 -15.09
C GLY A 308 21.39 12.64 -13.71
N SER A 309 20.34 11.84 -13.62
CA SER A 309 19.87 11.21 -12.39
C SER A 309 20.81 10.10 -11.90
N ALA A 310 20.58 9.59 -10.68
CA ALA A 310 21.38 8.52 -10.10
C ALA A 310 21.50 7.30 -11.06
N THR A 311 22.73 6.91 -11.36
CA THR A 311 23.05 5.73 -12.18
C THR A 311 24.29 5.04 -11.60
N PRO A 312 24.19 3.84 -11.01
CA PRO A 312 22.99 2.99 -10.91
C PRO A 312 21.99 3.44 -9.85
N LEU A 313 20.69 3.14 -10.06
CA LEU A 313 19.72 3.10 -8.97
C LEU A 313 19.57 1.64 -8.51
N LEU A 314 19.95 1.35 -7.27
CA LEU A 314 19.88 -0.02 -6.72
C LEU A 314 18.46 -0.58 -6.71
N TRP A 315 17.47 0.25 -6.46
CA TRP A 315 16.06 -0.17 -6.50
C TRP A 315 15.65 -0.66 -7.89
N ALA A 316 16.03 0.03 -8.97
CA ALA A 316 15.77 -0.41 -10.34
C ALA A 316 16.47 -1.73 -10.68
N HIS A 317 17.72 -1.92 -10.19
CA HIS A 317 18.44 -3.19 -10.36
C HIS A 317 17.80 -4.34 -9.58
N ALA A 318 17.36 -4.11 -8.35
CA ALA A 318 16.64 -5.10 -7.56
C ALA A 318 15.34 -5.51 -8.26
N GLU A 319 14.61 -4.55 -8.81
CA GLU A 319 13.38 -4.77 -9.56
C GLU A 319 13.61 -5.59 -10.82
N TYR A 320 14.69 -5.30 -11.58
CA TYR A 320 15.08 -6.08 -12.73
C TYR A 320 15.38 -7.54 -12.37
N ILE A 321 16.19 -7.76 -11.31
CA ILE A 321 16.56 -9.12 -10.86
C ILE A 321 15.31 -9.91 -10.44
N LYS A 322 14.41 -9.30 -9.71
CA LYS A 322 13.15 -9.91 -9.26
C LYS A 322 12.24 -10.24 -10.45
N LEU A 323 12.11 -9.32 -11.42
CA LEU A 323 11.31 -9.59 -12.62
C LEU A 323 11.92 -10.69 -13.48
N LEU A 324 13.25 -10.68 -13.69
CA LEU A 324 13.95 -11.75 -14.41
C LEU A 324 13.69 -13.12 -13.77
N ARG A 325 13.80 -13.19 -12.45
CA ARG A 325 13.50 -14.39 -11.70
C ARG A 325 12.04 -14.81 -11.87
N SER A 326 11.11 -13.87 -11.70
CA SER A 326 9.67 -14.13 -11.84
C SER A 326 9.30 -14.66 -13.22
N VAL A 327 9.85 -14.08 -14.29
CA VAL A 327 9.63 -14.53 -15.67
C VAL A 327 10.24 -15.94 -15.88
N THR A 328 11.42 -16.19 -15.33
CA THR A 328 12.10 -17.50 -15.45
C THR A 328 11.33 -18.60 -14.71
N GLU A 329 10.80 -18.31 -13.54
CA GLU A 329 10.03 -19.25 -12.71
C GLU A 329 8.55 -19.35 -13.13
N GLY A 330 8.07 -18.41 -13.97
CA GLY A 330 6.67 -18.37 -14.44
C GLY A 330 5.66 -17.91 -13.37
N ASN A 331 6.14 -17.32 -12.28
CA ASN A 331 5.30 -16.79 -11.19
C ASN A 331 5.95 -15.56 -10.55
N VAL A 332 5.14 -14.73 -9.90
CA VAL A 332 5.65 -13.52 -9.23
C VAL A 332 6.43 -13.91 -7.99
N PHE A 333 7.74 -13.67 -8.01
CA PHE A 333 8.66 -14.04 -6.93
C PHE A 333 8.29 -13.42 -5.58
N ASP A 334 7.78 -12.19 -5.56
CA ASP A 334 7.44 -11.47 -4.33
C ASP A 334 6.09 -11.87 -3.71
N THR A 335 5.29 -12.71 -4.36
CA THR A 335 4.06 -13.23 -3.76
C THR A 335 4.38 -14.00 -2.48
N ILE A 336 3.70 -13.64 -1.41
CA ILE A 336 3.88 -14.27 -0.10
C ILE A 336 2.75 -15.29 0.10
N PRO A 337 3.05 -16.60 0.15
CA PRO A 337 2.02 -17.64 0.24
C PRO A 337 1.03 -17.41 1.39
N ALA A 338 1.52 -17.08 2.60
CA ALA A 338 0.68 -16.85 3.76
C ALA A 338 -0.29 -15.67 3.59
N VAL A 339 0.10 -14.64 2.82
CA VAL A 339 -0.75 -13.49 2.48
C VAL A 339 -1.81 -13.90 1.45
N ALA A 340 -1.40 -14.62 0.40
CA ALA A 340 -2.30 -15.10 -0.65
C ALA A 340 -3.34 -16.10 -0.08
N ASP A 341 -2.91 -17.02 0.77
CA ASP A 341 -3.82 -17.97 1.41
C ASP A 341 -4.88 -17.25 2.24
N ARG A 342 -4.51 -16.17 2.94
CA ARG A 342 -5.46 -15.42 3.75
C ARG A 342 -6.43 -14.59 2.92
N TYR A 343 -5.95 -13.83 1.95
CA TYR A 343 -6.75 -12.79 1.28
C TYR A 343 -7.29 -13.19 -0.09
N LEU A 344 -6.60 -14.09 -0.81
CA LEU A 344 -7.10 -14.59 -2.11
C LEU A 344 -7.94 -15.87 -1.96
N HIS A 345 -7.56 -16.76 -1.03
CA HIS A 345 -8.20 -18.06 -0.88
C HIS A 345 -9.11 -18.12 0.37
N GLY A 346 -8.76 -17.40 1.44
CA GLY A 346 -9.56 -17.26 2.66
C GLY A 346 -10.51 -16.05 2.59
N ARG A 347 -11.65 -16.12 3.30
CA ARG A 347 -12.60 -14.99 3.43
C ARG A 347 -12.93 -14.69 4.89
N ASN A 348 -12.01 -14.90 5.78
CA ASN A 348 -12.22 -14.64 7.20
C ASN A 348 -11.95 -13.17 7.51
N HIS A 349 -12.90 -12.31 7.17
CA HIS A 349 -12.87 -10.91 7.59
C HIS A 349 -13.36 -10.81 9.05
N VAL A 350 -12.47 -10.47 9.95
CA VAL A 350 -12.87 -10.00 11.28
C VAL A 350 -13.39 -8.57 11.08
N SER A 351 -14.65 -8.34 11.40
CA SER A 351 -15.21 -7.00 11.35
C SER A 351 -14.74 -6.24 12.59
N LEU A 352 -13.65 -5.51 12.46
CA LEU A 352 -12.97 -4.78 13.52
C LEU A 352 -12.86 -3.30 13.14
N GLU A 353 -13.27 -2.41 14.05
CA GLU A 353 -12.95 -0.99 14.00
C GLU A 353 -12.02 -0.65 15.16
N ILE A 354 -11.01 0.21 14.92
CA ILE A 354 -10.00 0.55 15.92
C ILE A 354 -10.00 2.06 16.21
N TRP A 355 -10.32 2.40 17.43
CA TRP A 355 -10.10 3.73 17.98
C TRP A 355 -8.70 3.82 18.59
N LYS A 356 -7.92 4.83 18.18
CA LYS A 356 -6.56 5.11 18.65
C LYS A 356 -6.42 6.59 18.96
N ALA A 357 -5.45 6.96 19.80
CA ALA A 357 -5.18 8.36 20.13
C ALA A 357 -4.88 9.22 18.88
N ASN A 358 -4.22 8.66 17.86
CA ASN A 358 -3.92 9.30 16.58
C ASN A 358 -4.94 9.00 15.47
N ARG A 359 -6.03 8.28 15.78
CA ARG A 359 -7.16 8.01 14.89
C ARG A 359 -8.41 7.79 15.74
N ARG A 360 -9.01 8.88 16.15
CA ARG A 360 -10.22 8.87 17.00
C ARG A 360 -11.45 8.75 16.11
N VAL A 361 -11.78 7.52 15.73
CA VAL A 361 -12.96 7.27 14.90
C VAL A 361 -14.22 7.81 15.57
N ARG A 362 -15.10 8.39 14.76
CA ARG A 362 -16.36 9.00 15.22
C ARG A 362 -17.56 8.08 15.07
N ALA A 363 -17.39 7.01 14.30
CA ALA A 363 -18.44 6.04 14.04
C ALA A 363 -17.86 4.62 13.89
N ALA A 364 -18.70 3.61 14.20
CA ALA A 364 -18.40 2.20 13.97
C ALA A 364 -19.68 1.49 13.51
N GLN A 365 -19.52 0.43 12.72
CA GLN A 365 -20.64 -0.33 12.19
C GLN A 365 -21.25 -1.24 13.28
N SER A 366 -22.57 -1.29 13.36
CA SER A 366 -23.28 -2.26 14.21
C SER A 366 -22.93 -3.70 13.77
N GLY A 367 -22.85 -4.63 14.75
CA GLY A 367 -22.45 -6.01 14.50
C GLY A 367 -20.95 -6.22 14.30
N THR A 368 -20.11 -5.23 14.62
CA THR A 368 -18.66 -5.32 14.59
C THR A 368 -18.05 -5.30 15.99
N THR A 369 -16.76 -5.42 16.10
CA THR A 369 -16.01 -5.16 17.34
C THR A 369 -15.36 -3.78 17.25
N LEU A 370 -15.58 -2.92 18.26
CA LEU A 370 -14.84 -1.69 18.46
C LEU A 370 -13.70 -1.95 19.44
N ARG A 371 -12.46 -1.83 18.95
CA ARG A 371 -11.25 -1.90 19.79
C ARG A 371 -10.81 -0.51 20.20
N ILE A 372 -10.71 -0.26 21.50
CA ILE A 372 -10.09 0.94 22.06
C ILE A 372 -8.64 0.59 22.39
N GLN A 373 -7.69 1.21 21.69
CA GLN A 373 -6.26 0.86 21.74
C GLN A 373 -5.40 2.07 22.07
N VAL A 374 -4.52 1.94 23.07
CA VAL A 374 -3.52 2.97 23.45
C VAL A 374 -2.20 2.31 23.90
N ASN A 375 -1.16 3.11 24.15
CA ASN A 375 0.20 2.62 24.48
C ASN A 375 0.50 2.60 25.99
N ALA A 376 -0.52 2.74 26.83
CA ALA A 376 -0.36 2.71 28.29
C ALA A 376 -1.48 1.92 28.94
N PRO A 377 -1.26 1.28 30.11
CA PRO A 377 -2.28 0.53 30.82
C PRO A 377 -3.40 1.45 31.35
N PHE A 378 -4.62 1.04 31.13
CA PHE A 378 -5.81 1.79 31.52
C PHE A 378 -6.95 0.89 32.02
N ARG A 379 -7.91 1.49 32.68
CA ARG A 379 -9.25 0.97 32.88
C ARG A 379 -10.20 1.82 32.05
N LEU A 380 -10.96 1.20 31.15
CA LEU A 380 -11.97 1.84 30.34
C LEU A 380 -13.26 1.93 31.16
N HIS A 381 -13.78 3.15 31.33
CA HIS A 381 -15.08 3.43 31.88
C HIS A 381 -16.01 3.79 30.72
N TRP A 382 -17.03 2.96 30.47
CA TRP A 382 -17.79 3.05 29.22
C TRP A 382 -19.23 2.61 29.34
N THR A 383 -20.06 3.01 28.36
CA THR A 383 -21.48 2.68 28.28
C THR A 383 -21.91 2.45 26.85
N VAL A 384 -23.03 1.73 26.68
CA VAL A 384 -23.73 1.47 25.41
C VAL A 384 -25.16 2.05 25.39
N ASP A 385 -25.59 2.74 26.44
CA ASP A 385 -26.99 3.16 26.69
C ASP A 385 -27.09 4.52 27.37
N GLU A 386 -26.22 5.48 26.98
CA GLU A 386 -26.23 6.84 27.47
C GLU A 386 -26.08 6.96 29.01
N TRP A 387 -25.14 6.16 29.56
CA TRP A 387 -24.77 6.10 30.97
C TRP A 387 -25.87 5.55 31.92
N GLN A 388 -26.86 4.81 31.38
CA GLN A 388 -27.82 4.10 32.26
C GLN A 388 -27.14 2.90 32.94
N VAL A 389 -26.28 2.18 32.20
CA VAL A 389 -25.40 1.14 32.72
C VAL A 389 -23.97 1.53 32.42
N VAL A 390 -23.11 1.40 33.40
CA VAL A 390 -21.68 1.70 33.32
C VAL A 390 -20.89 0.42 33.43
N ASN A 391 -19.91 0.30 32.55
CA ASN A 391 -18.95 -0.81 32.55
C ASN A 391 -17.55 -0.27 32.89
N ASP A 392 -16.81 -1.00 33.70
CA ASP A 392 -15.40 -0.77 33.99
C ASP A 392 -14.58 -1.99 33.54
N THR A 393 -13.73 -1.82 32.53
CA THR A 393 -12.97 -2.91 31.94
C THR A 393 -11.47 -2.58 31.98
N ALA A 394 -10.67 -3.44 32.59
CA ALA A 394 -9.21 -3.30 32.56
C ALA A 394 -8.68 -3.63 31.17
N SER A 395 -7.71 -2.87 30.71
CA SER A 395 -7.05 -3.14 29.41
C SER A 395 -6.24 -4.44 29.43
N THR A 396 -6.26 -5.14 28.32
CA THR A 396 -5.38 -6.29 28.07
C THR A 396 -4.06 -5.78 27.47
N ALA A 397 -2.94 -6.20 28.07
CA ALA A 397 -1.61 -5.90 27.58
C ALA A 397 -1.22 -6.85 26.44
N THR A 398 -0.45 -6.37 25.48
CA THR A 398 0.16 -7.17 24.42
C THR A 398 1.68 -7.15 24.51
N ALA A 399 2.35 -8.03 23.77
CA ALA A 399 3.81 -8.05 23.64
C ALA A 399 4.36 -6.89 22.75
N PHE A 400 3.51 -5.96 22.32
CA PHE A 400 3.82 -4.86 21.39
C PHE A 400 3.73 -3.47 22.02
N ASP A 401 3.73 -3.38 23.35
CA ASP A 401 3.48 -2.13 24.11
C ASP A 401 2.14 -1.47 23.74
N ILE A 402 1.14 -2.31 23.50
CA ILE A 402 -0.22 -1.89 23.20
C ILE A 402 -1.13 -2.46 24.29
N HIS A 403 -2.02 -1.62 24.79
CA HIS A 403 -3.10 -1.98 25.71
C HIS A 403 -4.43 -1.74 25.01
N PHE A 404 -5.38 -2.68 25.14
CA PHE A 404 -6.65 -2.57 24.44
C PHE A 404 -7.83 -3.13 25.26
N VAL A 405 -9.02 -2.68 24.90
CA VAL A 405 -10.31 -3.24 25.29
C VAL A 405 -11.16 -3.41 24.02
N ASP A 406 -11.75 -4.58 23.86
CA ASP A 406 -12.68 -4.88 22.76
C ASP A 406 -14.11 -4.77 23.25
N ILE A 407 -14.94 -4.01 22.53
CA ILE A 407 -16.37 -3.84 22.78
C ILE A 407 -17.13 -4.48 21.61
N ALA A 408 -17.85 -5.57 21.86
CA ALA A 408 -18.72 -6.17 20.86
C ALA A 408 -19.97 -5.31 20.65
N LEU A 409 -20.15 -4.78 19.45
CA LEU A 409 -21.30 -3.99 19.07
C LEU A 409 -22.42 -4.92 18.60
N ALA A 410 -23.53 -4.95 19.32
CA ALA A 410 -24.69 -5.75 18.88
C ALA A 410 -25.23 -5.23 17.54
N ALA A 411 -25.76 -6.13 16.70
CA ALA A 411 -26.37 -5.74 15.41
C ALA A 411 -27.55 -4.77 15.60
N SER A 412 -28.19 -4.79 16.77
CA SER A 412 -29.30 -3.89 17.16
C SER A 412 -28.84 -2.63 17.88
N GLN A 413 -27.53 -2.46 18.14
CA GLN A 413 -26.98 -1.30 18.84
C GLN A 413 -27.31 -0.03 18.08
N LYS A 414 -27.92 0.96 18.77
CA LYS A 414 -28.27 2.28 18.19
C LYS A 414 -27.62 3.43 18.96
N ALA A 415 -27.59 3.33 20.29
CA ALA A 415 -26.96 4.34 21.12
C ALA A 415 -25.45 4.35 20.89
N PRO A 416 -24.80 5.51 20.93
CA PRO A 416 -23.36 5.61 20.76
C PRO A 416 -22.63 4.92 21.90
N ILE A 417 -21.41 4.46 21.62
CA ILE A 417 -20.46 4.06 22.66
C ILE A 417 -19.83 5.32 23.22
N ARG A 418 -19.95 5.53 24.53
CA ARG A 418 -19.27 6.61 25.24
C ARG A 418 -18.28 6.03 26.21
N PHE A 419 -17.10 6.63 26.32
CA PHE A 419 -16.06 6.13 27.20
C PHE A 419 -15.08 7.21 27.62
N THR A 420 -14.37 6.94 28.74
CA THR A 420 -13.23 7.70 29.20
C THR A 420 -12.19 6.75 29.80
N PHE A 421 -10.98 7.24 30.04
CA PHE A 421 -9.89 6.44 30.59
C PHE A 421 -9.60 6.79 32.04
N PHE A 422 -9.35 5.76 32.86
CA PHE A 422 -8.59 5.89 34.09
C PHE A 422 -7.20 5.28 33.88
N TRP A 423 -6.17 6.13 33.85
CA TRP A 423 -4.78 5.75 33.64
C TRP A 423 -4.21 5.07 34.88
N LEU A 424 -3.78 3.81 34.76
CA LEU A 424 -3.41 2.99 35.91
C LEU A 424 -2.06 3.40 36.55
N HIS A 425 -1.10 3.84 35.73
CA HIS A 425 0.20 4.29 36.22
C HIS A 425 0.10 5.64 36.93
N GLU A 426 -0.56 6.62 36.32
CA GLU A 426 -0.71 7.96 36.84
C GLU A 426 -1.81 8.08 37.88
N LYS A 427 -2.66 7.05 38.03
CA LYS A 427 -3.81 7.00 38.93
C LYS A 427 -4.74 8.20 38.78
N ARG A 428 -5.00 8.63 37.53
CA ARG A 428 -5.83 9.78 37.19
C ARG A 428 -6.83 9.46 36.10
N TRP A 429 -7.92 10.22 36.10
CA TRP A 429 -8.87 10.24 34.99
C TRP A 429 -8.31 11.06 33.80
N GLU A 430 -8.71 10.69 32.60
CA GLU A 430 -8.39 11.44 31.37
C GLU A 430 -8.94 12.87 31.40
N GLY A 431 -10.13 13.05 32.01
CA GLY A 431 -10.84 14.35 32.08
C GLY A 431 -11.57 14.72 30.77
N THR A 432 -11.67 13.78 29.84
CA THR A 432 -12.40 13.95 28.56
C THR A 432 -13.17 12.68 28.25
N ASP A 433 -14.42 12.84 27.82
CA ASP A 433 -15.25 11.76 27.33
C ASP A 433 -15.14 11.67 25.80
N TYR A 434 -15.08 10.44 25.28
CA TYR A 434 -15.08 10.13 23.86
C TYR A 434 -16.40 9.49 23.46
N THR A 435 -16.81 9.73 22.22
CA THR A 435 -18.06 9.19 21.66
C THR A 435 -17.79 8.57 20.30
N VAL A 436 -18.27 7.33 20.11
CA VAL A 436 -18.29 6.64 18.82
C VAL A 436 -19.74 6.33 18.48
N ASN A 437 -20.27 6.96 17.42
CA ASN A 437 -21.62 6.74 16.93
C ASN A 437 -21.74 5.35 16.29
N ILE A 438 -22.96 4.81 16.26
CA ILE A 438 -23.21 3.53 15.63
C ILE A 438 -23.91 3.75 14.27
N GLU A 439 -23.30 3.22 13.23
CA GLU A 439 -23.86 3.19 11.89
C GLU A 439 -24.44 1.80 11.58
N HIS A 440 -25.52 1.78 10.83
CA HIS A 440 -26.12 0.54 10.35
C HIS A 440 -25.82 0.38 8.87
N LYS A 441 -25.45 -0.84 8.44
CA LYS A 441 -25.32 -1.13 7.02
C LYS A 441 -26.63 -0.76 6.31
N SER A 442 -26.54 0.15 5.34
CA SER A 442 -27.68 0.45 4.47
C SER A 442 -28.05 -0.83 3.71
N SER A 443 -29.33 -1.17 3.71
CA SER A 443 -29.86 -2.33 2.97
C SER A 443 -29.72 -2.21 1.43
N TYR A 444 -29.12 -1.12 0.95
CA TYR A 444 -28.93 -0.84 -0.49
C TYR A 444 -27.66 -1.47 -1.10
N ASP A 445 -26.77 -2.06 -0.31
CA ASP A 445 -25.50 -2.60 -0.83
C ASP A 445 -25.58 -4.12 -1.17
N SER A 446 -26.81 -4.69 -1.22
CA SER A 446 -27.03 -6.11 -1.52
C SER A 446 -27.25 -6.43 -3.00
N THR A 447 -26.96 -5.52 -3.93
CA THR A 447 -27.04 -5.81 -5.38
C THR A 447 -25.66 -6.07 -6.01
N LYS A 448 -24.95 -7.08 -5.52
CA LYS A 448 -24.04 -7.84 -6.39
C LYS A 448 -24.87 -8.90 -7.09
N PRO A 449 -24.89 -8.99 -8.43
CA PRO A 449 -25.60 -10.06 -9.10
C PRO A 449 -24.92 -11.40 -8.77
N ASN A 450 -25.66 -12.28 -8.10
CA ASN A 450 -25.31 -13.70 -7.96
C ASN A 450 -25.32 -14.34 -9.35
N SER A 451 -24.15 -14.58 -9.93
CA SER A 451 -24.00 -15.40 -11.11
C SER A 451 -24.08 -16.87 -10.73
N SER A 452 -25.30 -17.40 -10.57
CA SER A 452 -25.57 -18.83 -10.63
C SER A 452 -27.01 -19.05 -11.04
N SER A 453 -27.25 -19.17 -12.35
CA SER A 453 -28.35 -19.96 -12.87
C SER A 453 -27.93 -20.60 -14.18
N SER A 454 -27.69 -21.89 -14.11
CA SER A 454 -27.61 -22.80 -15.24
C SER A 454 -28.91 -22.76 -16.03
N GLY A 455 -28.93 -22.13 -17.19
CA GLY A 455 -29.98 -22.19 -18.18
C GLY A 455 -29.47 -22.90 -19.42
N ARG A 456 -29.79 -24.18 -19.60
CA ARG A 456 -29.67 -24.88 -20.89
C ARG A 456 -30.58 -24.22 -21.89
N GLY A 457 -30.05 -23.50 -22.85
CA GLY A 457 -30.73 -23.01 -24.03
C GLY A 457 -30.16 -23.67 -25.28
N HIS A 458 -30.97 -24.45 -25.99
CA HIS A 458 -30.67 -25.01 -27.30
C HIS A 458 -30.25 -23.93 -28.30
N LEU A 459 -29.10 -24.14 -28.96
CA LEU A 459 -28.71 -23.42 -30.18
C LEU A 459 -29.19 -24.22 -31.40
N PRO A 460 -29.73 -23.57 -32.43
CA PRO A 460 -30.02 -24.22 -33.71
C PRO A 460 -28.74 -24.30 -34.56
N LEU A 461 -28.61 -25.46 -35.26
CA LEU A 461 -27.60 -25.72 -36.28
C LEU A 461 -27.70 -24.68 -37.41
N VAL A 462 -26.56 -24.05 -37.75
CA VAL A 462 -26.38 -23.34 -39.01
C VAL A 462 -25.28 -24.01 -39.80
N SER A 463 -25.61 -24.25 -41.05
CA SER A 463 -24.94 -24.98 -42.12
C SER A 463 -23.53 -24.49 -42.49
N GLU A 464 -22.75 -25.48 -42.96
CA GLU A 464 -21.45 -25.36 -43.62
C GLU A 464 -21.38 -24.28 -44.70
N ILE A 465 -20.31 -23.45 -44.64
CA ILE A 465 -19.82 -22.69 -45.79
C ILE A 465 -18.36 -23.09 -46.05
N ARG A 466 -18.11 -23.67 -47.23
CA ARG A 466 -16.79 -24.07 -47.79
C ARG A 466 -15.99 -22.80 -48.14
N PRO A 467 -14.64 -22.80 -47.96
CA PRO A 467 -13.79 -21.75 -48.47
C PRO A 467 -13.46 -21.92 -49.97
N PRO A 468 -13.23 -20.82 -50.72
CA PRO A 468 -12.82 -20.92 -52.12
C PRO A 468 -11.33 -21.22 -52.28
N ALA A 469 -11.01 -21.92 -53.36
CA ALA A 469 -9.69 -22.37 -53.77
C ALA A 469 -8.76 -21.20 -54.13
N VAL A 470 -7.50 -21.31 -53.68
CA VAL A 470 -6.39 -20.44 -54.10
C VAL A 470 -5.88 -20.93 -55.45
N ALA A 471 -5.89 -20.05 -56.47
CA ALA A 471 -5.16 -20.26 -57.73
C ALA A 471 -3.77 -19.65 -57.59
N MET A 472 -2.75 -20.46 -57.91
CA MET A 472 -1.37 -20.04 -58.14
C MET A 472 -1.26 -19.22 -59.46
N HIS A 473 -0.59 -18.09 -59.34
CA HIS A 473 0.39 -17.62 -60.35
C HIS A 473 1.47 -16.78 -59.68
#